data_4f78a253cad0a7829862e6a1077c5425
#
_entry.id   4f78a253cad0a7829862e6a1077c5425
#
_cell.length_a   1.000
_cell.length_b   1.000
_cell.length_c   1.000
_cell.angle_alpha   90.00
_cell.angle_beta   90.00
_cell.angle_gamma   90.00
#
_symmetry.space_group_name_H-M   'P 1'
#
loop_
_entity.id
_entity.type
_entity.pdbx_description
1 polymer ?
#
loop_
_entity_poly.entity_id
_entity_poly.type
_entity_poly.pdbx_seq_one_letter_code
_entity_poly.pdbx_strand_id
1 'polypeptide(L)'
;MIVTVSDILKDAMGLCNATEIDEISSSSEMEVARRAANVMLGRWATQNLLIRAGTTITFNTQANKASYTIGASGADITATKPLRVSSGYVTDGSIVYPLEVFTPEMYNNLGDRGAATGRPVYVAYDPGAAQQTAQKGTLSFYYTPNKVYPVILDGSIYFTEFVNFTDTVAFEPAYYEALIYGLAVRLFRRYADDQTPVPQDLALVAAESLKNLKNLNAVRIPAMMDLPGVGGGYNALTDS
;
A
#
# COMPACT_ATOMS: atom_id res chain seq x y z
N MET A 1 -2.60 -17.69 -3.45
CA MET A 1 -2.47 -18.76 -2.44
C MET A 1 -3.04 -18.22 -1.12
N ILE A 2 -3.91 -18.97 -0.45
CA ILE A 2 -4.45 -18.57 0.87
C ILE A 2 -3.75 -19.48 1.88
N VAL A 3 -3.08 -18.88 2.86
CA VAL A 3 -2.31 -19.59 3.90
C VAL A 3 -2.61 -18.96 5.26
N THR A 4 -2.47 -19.75 6.33
CA THR A 4 -2.58 -19.18 7.68
C THR A 4 -1.26 -18.55 8.12
N VAL A 5 -1.32 -17.60 9.04
CA VAL A 5 -0.11 -17.02 9.65
C VAL A 5 0.74 -18.12 10.28
N SER A 6 0.10 -19.11 10.93
CA SER A 6 0.80 -20.26 11.50
C SER A 6 1.62 -21.03 10.48
N ASP A 7 1.09 -21.28 9.27
CA ASP A 7 1.80 -22.01 8.21
C ASP A 7 3.03 -21.23 7.75
N ILE A 8 2.87 -19.92 7.51
CA ILE A 8 3.99 -19.04 7.11
C ILE A 8 5.13 -19.10 8.11
N LEU A 9 4.81 -19.02 9.41
CA LEU A 9 5.81 -19.03 10.47
C LEU A 9 6.50 -20.39 10.57
N LYS A 10 5.75 -21.49 10.46
CA LYS A 10 6.29 -22.85 10.47
C LYS A 10 7.20 -23.12 9.30
N ASP A 11 6.79 -22.71 8.08
CA ASP A 11 7.62 -22.85 6.88
C ASP A 11 8.95 -22.10 7.02
N ALA A 12 8.92 -20.88 7.55
CA ALA A 12 10.14 -20.10 7.78
C ALA A 12 11.03 -20.72 8.88
N MET A 13 10.43 -21.29 9.93
CA MET A 13 11.17 -21.96 11.02
C MET A 13 11.78 -23.28 10.54
N GLY A 14 11.08 -24.04 9.70
CA GLY A 14 11.61 -25.24 9.07
C GLY A 14 12.80 -24.97 8.17
N LEU A 15 12.78 -23.89 7.40
CA LEU A 15 13.91 -23.47 6.54
C LEU A 15 15.16 -23.06 7.30
N CYS A 16 15.05 -22.62 8.53
CA CYS A 16 16.21 -22.25 9.35
C CYS A 16 16.65 -23.36 10.30
N ASN A 17 16.09 -24.59 10.16
CA ASN A 17 16.33 -25.72 11.07
C ASN A 17 16.10 -25.37 12.55
N ALA A 18 15.28 -24.38 12.82
CA ALA A 18 14.92 -24.03 14.21
C ALA A 18 14.01 -25.07 14.85
N THR A 19 13.33 -25.88 14.03
CA THR A 19 12.50 -27.01 14.44
C THR A 19 12.70 -28.17 13.46
N GLU A 20 12.72 -29.39 13.95
CA GLU A 20 12.61 -30.58 13.09
C GLU A 20 11.24 -30.61 12.42
N ILE A 21 11.13 -31.25 11.25
CA ILE A 21 9.94 -31.22 10.39
C ILE A 21 8.67 -31.72 11.13
N ASP A 22 8.83 -32.56 12.15
CA ASP A 22 7.75 -33.13 12.97
C ASP A 22 7.65 -32.50 14.37
N GLU A 23 8.49 -31.52 14.72
CA GLU A 23 8.45 -30.90 16.03
C GLU A 23 7.43 -29.78 16.10
N ILE A 24 6.55 -29.84 17.11
CA ILE A 24 5.57 -28.78 17.35
C ILE A 24 6.31 -27.61 18.00
N SER A 25 6.51 -26.54 17.21
CA SER A 25 7.08 -25.28 17.71
C SER A 25 6.32 -24.82 18.95
N SER A 26 7.06 -24.46 20.00
CA SER A 26 6.45 -23.93 21.22
C SER A 26 5.69 -22.62 20.94
N SER A 27 4.68 -22.34 21.76
CA SER A 27 3.92 -21.08 21.62
C SER A 27 4.80 -19.84 21.78
N SER A 28 5.90 -19.93 22.55
CA SER A 28 6.88 -18.87 22.73
C SER A 28 7.71 -18.62 21.47
N GLU A 29 8.12 -19.67 20.75
CA GLU A 29 8.88 -19.58 19.50
C GLU A 29 8.02 -19.00 18.38
N MET A 30 6.78 -19.46 18.28
CA MET A 30 5.81 -18.91 17.33
C MET A 30 5.57 -17.42 17.56
N GLU A 31 5.48 -16.99 18.82
CA GLU A 31 5.31 -15.57 19.15
C GLU A 31 6.55 -14.73 18.78
N VAL A 32 7.74 -15.30 18.95
CA VAL A 32 9.00 -14.69 18.51
C VAL A 32 9.03 -14.56 16.99
N ALA A 33 8.69 -15.61 16.27
CA ALA A 33 8.63 -15.62 14.81
C ALA A 33 7.59 -14.61 14.30
N ARG A 34 6.42 -14.51 14.92
CA ARG A 34 5.37 -13.55 14.60
C ARG A 34 5.88 -12.10 14.74
N ARG A 35 6.54 -11.78 15.84
CA ARG A 35 7.15 -10.45 16.04
C ARG A 35 8.23 -10.14 15.01
N ALA A 36 9.09 -11.11 14.68
CA ALA A 36 10.11 -10.96 13.65
C ALA A 36 9.49 -10.71 12.26
N ALA A 37 8.40 -11.43 11.94
CA ALA A 37 7.65 -11.23 10.71
C ALA A 37 7.04 -9.81 10.65
N ASN A 38 6.39 -9.34 11.72
CA ASN A 38 5.79 -8.01 11.77
C ASN A 38 6.84 -6.89 11.61
N VAL A 39 8.01 -7.04 12.23
CA VAL A 39 9.13 -6.10 12.02
C VAL A 39 9.59 -6.10 10.56
N MET A 40 9.65 -7.29 9.92
CA MET A 40 10.02 -7.39 8.51
C MET A 40 8.97 -6.75 7.60
N LEU A 41 7.70 -7.02 7.85
CA LEU A 41 6.57 -6.43 7.11
C LEU A 41 6.55 -4.90 7.27
N GLY A 42 6.77 -4.38 8.47
CA GLY A 42 6.90 -2.95 8.72
C GLY A 42 8.04 -2.31 7.91
N ARG A 43 9.20 -2.97 7.83
CA ARG A 43 10.31 -2.52 6.98
C ARG A 43 9.96 -2.55 5.49
N TRP A 44 9.26 -3.59 5.03
CA TRP A 44 8.80 -3.67 3.65
C TRP A 44 7.78 -2.58 3.33
N ALA A 45 6.89 -2.25 4.26
CA ALA A 45 5.95 -1.14 4.10
C ALA A 45 6.67 0.19 3.88
N THR A 46 7.74 0.48 4.64
CA THR A 46 8.55 1.70 4.44
C THR A 46 9.30 1.71 3.11
N GLN A 47 9.61 0.53 2.55
CA GLN A 47 10.27 0.39 1.24
C GLN A 47 9.27 0.29 0.08
N ASN A 48 8.00 0.53 0.34
CA ASN A 48 6.93 0.37 -0.64
C ASN A 48 6.84 -1.04 -1.28
N LEU A 49 7.29 -2.09 -0.62
CA LEU A 49 7.27 -3.45 -1.13
C LEU A 49 5.95 -4.21 -0.89
N LEU A 50 5.16 -3.80 0.10
CA LEU A 50 3.88 -4.45 0.45
C LEU A 50 2.65 -3.82 -0.20
N ILE A 51 2.82 -3.04 -1.18
CA ILE A 51 1.91 -1.99 -1.53
C ILE A 51 0.76 -2.41 -2.38
N ARG A 52 0.54 -3.60 -2.66
CA ARG A 52 -0.61 -3.88 -3.52
C ARG A 52 -1.67 -4.77 -2.91
N ALA A 53 -1.98 -4.56 -1.65
CA ALA A 53 -3.37 -4.66 -1.27
C ALA A 53 -4.04 -3.36 -1.73
N GLY A 54 -4.36 -3.29 -3.02
CA GLY A 54 -5.17 -2.20 -3.56
C GLY A 54 -6.48 -2.18 -2.80
N THR A 55 -6.93 -1.02 -2.37
CA THR A 55 -8.26 -0.86 -1.80
C THR A 55 -9.04 0.13 -2.65
N THR A 56 -10.25 -0.23 -2.96
CA THR A 56 -11.20 0.66 -3.64
C THR A 56 -12.22 1.14 -2.62
N ILE A 57 -12.34 2.45 -2.48
CA ILE A 57 -13.24 3.10 -1.54
C ILE A 57 -14.34 3.77 -2.34
N THR A 58 -15.58 3.35 -2.09
CA THR A 58 -16.76 3.90 -2.77
C THR A 58 -17.64 4.61 -1.76
N PHE A 59 -18.02 5.84 -2.05
CA PHE A 59 -18.94 6.62 -1.23
C PHE A 59 -19.65 7.72 -2.05
N ASN A 60 -20.61 8.37 -1.43
CA ASN A 60 -21.30 9.49 -2.02
C ASN A 60 -20.91 10.79 -1.31
N THR A 61 -20.63 11.84 -2.07
CA THR A 61 -20.42 13.18 -1.50
C THR A 61 -21.76 13.74 -0.97
N GLN A 62 -21.65 14.77 -0.14
CA GLN A 62 -22.79 15.57 0.32
C GLN A 62 -22.65 16.98 -0.23
N ALA A 63 -23.77 17.60 -0.59
CA ALA A 63 -23.77 18.98 -1.03
C ALA A 63 -23.17 19.90 0.06
N ASN A 64 -22.38 20.85 -0.34
CA ASN A 64 -21.72 21.85 0.52
C ASN A 64 -20.75 21.28 1.56
N LYS A 65 -20.26 20.04 1.38
CA LYS A 65 -19.25 19.43 2.24
C LYS A 65 -17.98 19.12 1.45
N ALA A 66 -16.90 19.88 1.72
CA ALA A 66 -15.63 19.74 1.03
C ALA A 66 -14.69 18.70 1.66
N SER A 67 -14.86 18.41 2.96
CA SER A 67 -13.93 17.52 3.68
C SER A 67 -14.66 16.35 4.32
N TYR A 68 -14.05 15.18 4.25
CA TYR A 68 -14.54 13.91 4.78
C TYR A 68 -13.48 13.20 5.57
N THR A 69 -13.89 12.60 6.67
CA THR A 69 -13.02 11.70 7.44
C THR A 69 -13.18 10.27 6.96
N ILE A 70 -12.08 9.50 6.93
CA ILE A 70 -12.10 8.08 6.59
C ILE A 70 -11.44 7.24 7.69
N GLY A 71 -12.06 6.15 8.07
CA GLY A 71 -11.56 5.27 9.12
C GLY A 71 -12.52 4.12 9.44
N ALA A 72 -12.07 3.21 10.31
CA ALA A 72 -12.81 1.99 10.64
C ALA A 72 -14.12 2.26 11.42
N SER A 73 -14.16 3.32 12.22
CA SER A 73 -15.37 3.65 12.99
C SER A 73 -15.49 5.15 13.24
N GLY A 74 -16.75 5.64 13.30
CA GLY A 74 -17.06 7.02 13.63
C GLY A 74 -16.51 8.05 12.62
N ALA A 75 -16.12 7.64 11.43
CA ALA A 75 -15.72 8.48 10.32
C ALA A 75 -16.92 8.73 9.38
N ASP A 76 -16.84 9.76 8.54
CA ASP A 76 -17.85 10.01 7.49
C ASP A 76 -17.88 8.85 6.48
N ILE A 77 -16.72 8.26 6.22
CA ILE A 77 -16.54 7.12 5.32
C ILE A 77 -16.01 5.97 6.16
N THR A 78 -16.84 4.94 6.37
CA THR A 78 -16.42 3.74 7.09
C THR A 78 -15.69 2.82 6.12
N ALA A 79 -14.36 2.83 6.19
CA ALA A 79 -13.48 1.98 5.40
C ALA A 79 -12.12 1.85 6.11
N THR A 80 -11.34 0.85 5.70
CA THR A 80 -9.94 0.77 6.14
C THR A 80 -9.20 2.02 5.68
N LYS A 81 -8.55 2.71 6.61
CA LYS A 81 -7.78 3.92 6.32
C LYS A 81 -6.67 3.60 5.32
N PRO A 82 -6.68 4.19 4.11
CA PRO A 82 -5.61 3.98 3.16
C PRO A 82 -4.31 4.64 3.62
N LEU A 83 -3.20 4.11 3.20
CA LEU A 83 -1.90 4.74 3.31
C LEU A 83 -1.80 5.93 2.36
N ARG A 84 -2.28 5.72 1.13
CA ARG A 84 -2.25 6.68 0.05
C ARG A 84 -3.43 6.44 -0.90
N VAL A 85 -3.99 7.51 -1.40
CA VAL A 85 -4.88 7.48 -2.57
C VAL A 85 -4.02 7.68 -3.81
N SER A 86 -4.18 6.85 -4.81
CA SER A 86 -3.39 6.86 -6.06
C SER A 86 -4.17 7.39 -7.25
N SER A 87 -5.46 7.13 -7.29
CA SER A 87 -6.37 7.57 -8.37
C SER A 87 -7.79 7.66 -7.85
N GLY A 88 -8.66 8.27 -8.63
CA GLY A 88 -10.07 8.27 -8.32
C GLY A 88 -10.89 8.88 -9.45
N TYR A 89 -12.18 8.74 -9.34
CA TYR A 89 -13.11 9.36 -10.25
C TYR A 89 -14.44 9.68 -9.57
N VAL A 90 -15.13 10.64 -10.15
CA VAL A 90 -16.47 11.06 -9.73
C VAL A 90 -17.44 10.84 -10.87
N THR A 91 -18.66 10.38 -10.57
CA THR A 91 -19.70 10.16 -11.56
C THR A 91 -20.75 11.25 -11.48
N ASP A 92 -21.09 11.84 -12.61
CA ASP A 92 -22.21 12.80 -12.75
C ASP A 92 -23.19 12.29 -13.80
N GLY A 93 -24.31 11.78 -13.36
CA GLY A 93 -25.26 11.06 -14.21
C GLY A 93 -24.61 9.79 -14.78
N SER A 94 -24.45 9.74 -16.11
CA SER A 94 -23.80 8.62 -16.82
C SER A 94 -22.34 8.90 -17.17
N ILE A 95 -21.82 10.08 -16.84
CA ILE A 95 -20.47 10.50 -17.25
C ILE A 95 -19.51 10.33 -16.08
N VAL A 96 -18.38 9.69 -16.36
CA VAL A 96 -17.30 9.49 -15.41
C VAL A 96 -16.22 10.54 -15.63
N TYR A 97 -15.81 11.20 -14.58
CA TYR A 97 -14.77 12.24 -14.62
C TYR A 97 -13.61 11.85 -13.70
N PRO A 98 -12.37 11.85 -14.17
CA PRO A 98 -11.23 11.58 -13.32
C PRO A 98 -11.08 12.66 -12.25
N LEU A 99 -10.63 12.25 -11.06
CA LEU A 99 -10.18 13.12 -9.99
C LEU A 99 -8.65 13.12 -10.01
N GLU A 100 -8.07 14.30 -10.08
CA GLU A 100 -6.63 14.45 -9.90
C GLU A 100 -6.27 14.44 -8.43
N VAL A 101 -5.29 13.62 -8.06
CA VAL A 101 -4.88 13.45 -6.65
C VAL A 101 -3.77 14.43 -6.32
N PHE A 102 -4.05 15.33 -5.40
CA PHE A 102 -3.11 16.34 -4.90
C PHE A 102 -2.47 15.90 -3.58
N THR A 103 -1.26 16.39 -3.33
CA THR A 103 -0.70 16.35 -1.99
C THR A 103 -1.41 17.39 -1.11
N PRO A 104 -1.40 17.23 0.23
CA PRO A 104 -1.97 18.24 1.14
C PRO A 104 -1.37 19.64 0.91
N GLU A 105 -0.07 19.72 0.59
CA GLU A 105 0.61 20.98 0.31
C GLU A 105 0.08 21.63 -0.98
N MET A 106 -0.08 20.85 -2.06
CA MET A 106 -0.65 21.35 -3.32
C MET A 106 -2.08 21.85 -3.11
N TYR A 107 -2.88 21.09 -2.36
CA TYR A 107 -4.24 21.49 -2.01
C TYR A 107 -4.26 22.79 -1.19
N ASN A 108 -3.31 22.96 -0.25
CA ASN A 108 -3.20 24.15 0.58
C ASN A 108 -2.82 25.41 -0.21
N ASN A 109 -2.20 25.25 -1.36
CA ASN A 109 -1.85 26.36 -2.27
C ASN A 109 -2.99 26.77 -3.21
N LEU A 110 -4.11 26.03 -3.23
CA LEU A 110 -5.28 26.45 -4.01
C LEU A 110 -5.96 27.67 -3.35
N GLY A 111 -6.26 28.66 -4.18
CA GLY A 111 -7.14 29.77 -3.81
C GLY A 111 -8.60 29.31 -3.66
N ASP A 112 -9.42 30.11 -3.00
CA ASP A 112 -10.88 29.94 -2.88
C ASP A 112 -11.36 28.55 -2.40
N ARG A 113 -10.57 27.90 -1.56
CA ARG A 113 -10.94 26.64 -0.93
C ARG A 113 -12.19 26.81 -0.07
N GLY A 114 -13.30 26.23 -0.49
CA GLY A 114 -14.59 26.30 0.17
C GLY A 114 -15.56 27.32 -0.42
N ALA A 115 -15.11 28.32 -1.17
CA ALA A 115 -16.00 29.26 -1.86
C ALA A 115 -16.43 28.73 -3.24
N ALA A 116 -15.52 28.08 -3.97
CA ALA A 116 -15.81 27.50 -5.26
C ALA A 116 -16.61 26.20 -5.11
N THR A 117 -17.84 26.20 -5.59
CA THR A 117 -18.76 25.04 -5.55
C THR A 117 -18.96 24.45 -6.94
N GLY A 118 -19.02 23.14 -7.01
CA GLY A 118 -19.24 22.47 -8.29
C GLY A 118 -18.99 20.97 -8.18
N ARG A 119 -18.77 20.33 -9.34
CA ARG A 119 -18.28 18.97 -9.38
C ARG A 119 -16.81 18.93 -8.95
N PRO A 120 -16.42 18.05 -8.03
CA PRO A 120 -15.02 17.89 -7.62
C PRO A 120 -14.11 17.56 -8.82
N VAL A 121 -12.94 18.20 -8.86
CA VAL A 121 -11.90 17.99 -9.88
C VAL A 121 -10.62 17.47 -9.24
N TYR A 122 -10.31 17.95 -8.03
CA TYR A 122 -9.15 17.53 -7.27
C TYR A 122 -9.56 16.89 -5.95
N VAL A 123 -8.77 15.93 -5.51
CA VAL A 123 -8.88 15.34 -4.18
C VAL A 123 -7.52 15.31 -3.52
N ALA A 124 -7.42 15.79 -2.30
CA ALA A 124 -6.24 15.63 -1.47
C ALA A 124 -6.54 14.66 -0.33
N TYR A 125 -5.58 13.81 -0.04
CA TYR A 125 -5.68 12.87 1.06
C TYR A 125 -4.54 13.09 2.06
N ASP A 126 -4.92 13.32 3.31
CA ASP A 126 -4.02 13.37 4.45
C ASP A 126 -4.28 12.13 5.33
N PRO A 127 -3.33 11.18 5.43
CA PRO A 127 -3.47 10.02 6.29
C PRO A 127 -3.40 10.36 7.78
N GLY A 128 -3.03 11.58 8.16
CA GLY A 128 -2.76 11.94 9.55
C GLY A 128 -1.54 11.21 10.12
N ALA A 129 -1.32 11.31 11.43
CA ALA A 129 -0.20 10.63 12.08
C ALA A 129 -0.38 9.10 12.03
N ALA A 130 0.62 8.39 11.53
CA ALA A 130 0.55 6.97 11.18
C ALA A 130 0.34 6.02 12.36
N GLN A 131 0.56 6.47 13.59
CA GLN A 131 0.74 5.58 14.74
C GLN A 131 -0.49 5.38 15.62
N GLN A 132 -1.61 6.01 15.34
CA GLN A 132 -2.82 5.80 16.13
C GLN A 132 -3.90 5.11 15.28
N THR A 133 -4.21 3.88 15.62
CA THR A 133 -5.28 3.07 15.00
C THR A 133 -6.64 3.77 15.05
N ALA A 134 -6.81 4.71 15.98
CA ALA A 134 -8.01 5.53 16.13
C ALA A 134 -8.00 6.79 15.25
N GLN A 135 -6.87 7.14 14.62
CA GLN A 135 -6.80 8.33 13.77
C GLN A 135 -7.44 8.11 12.42
N LYS A 136 -8.30 9.05 12.09
CA LYS A 136 -8.97 9.09 10.80
C LYS A 136 -8.06 9.80 9.79
N GLY A 137 -8.09 9.34 8.54
CA GLY A 137 -7.56 10.12 7.42
C GLY A 137 -8.55 11.20 7.02
N THR A 138 -8.09 12.22 6.34
CA THR A 138 -8.93 13.31 5.84
C THR A 138 -8.83 13.38 4.32
N LEU A 139 -9.99 13.37 3.66
CA LEU A 139 -10.14 13.64 2.23
C LEU A 139 -10.67 15.06 2.06
N SER A 140 -10.04 15.85 1.21
CA SER A 140 -10.46 17.22 0.88
C SER A 140 -10.68 17.36 -0.61
N PHE A 141 -11.87 17.83 -1.00
CA PHE A 141 -12.26 18.01 -2.40
C PHE A 141 -12.18 19.46 -2.84
N TYR A 142 -11.78 19.69 -4.04
CA TYR A 142 -11.87 20.93 -4.78
C TYR A 142 -12.46 20.65 -6.18
N TYR A 143 -13.60 21.20 -6.53
CA TYR A 143 -14.50 22.14 -5.86
C TYR A 143 -15.27 21.46 -4.73
N THR A 144 -15.85 22.31 -3.84
CA THR A 144 -16.85 21.82 -2.87
C THR A 144 -18.04 21.26 -3.60
N PRO A 145 -18.45 19.99 -3.37
CA PRO A 145 -19.58 19.39 -4.06
C PRO A 145 -20.85 20.23 -3.94
N ASN A 146 -21.48 20.59 -5.05
CA ASN A 146 -22.75 21.31 -5.06
C ASN A 146 -23.98 20.38 -5.01
N LYS A 147 -23.78 19.09 -5.18
CA LYS A 147 -24.79 18.02 -5.07
C LYS A 147 -24.13 16.71 -4.65
N VAL A 148 -24.92 15.67 -4.56
CA VAL A 148 -24.41 14.31 -4.29
C VAL A 148 -23.78 13.75 -5.56
N TYR A 149 -22.54 13.28 -5.44
CA TYR A 149 -21.78 12.59 -6.49
C TYR A 149 -21.28 11.26 -5.96
N PRO A 150 -21.48 10.14 -6.67
CA PRO A 150 -20.76 8.91 -6.41
C PRO A 150 -19.25 9.10 -6.68
N VAL A 151 -18.42 8.73 -5.73
CA VAL A 151 -16.97 8.81 -5.80
C VAL A 151 -16.38 7.43 -5.59
N ILE A 152 -15.41 7.11 -6.41
CA ILE A 152 -14.58 5.92 -6.25
C ILE A 152 -13.12 6.38 -6.18
N LEU A 153 -12.42 5.93 -5.13
CA LEU A 153 -11.01 6.20 -4.92
C LEU A 153 -10.26 4.88 -4.83
N ASP A 154 -9.18 4.77 -5.58
CA ASP A 154 -8.26 3.66 -5.48
C ASP A 154 -7.05 4.07 -4.66
N GLY A 155 -6.68 3.25 -3.73
CA GLY A 155 -5.58 3.53 -2.82
C GLY A 155 -4.84 2.26 -2.45
N SER A 156 -3.83 2.42 -1.63
CA SER A 156 -3.10 1.33 -1.01
C SER A 156 -3.32 1.36 0.49
N ILE A 157 -3.49 0.19 1.08
CA ILE A 157 -3.54 0.01 2.53
C ILE A 157 -2.22 -0.57 3.02
N TYR A 158 -1.91 -0.30 4.29
CA TYR A 158 -0.86 -1.05 4.96
C TYR A 158 -1.24 -2.52 5.03
N PHE A 159 -0.28 -3.37 4.81
CA PHE A 159 -0.43 -4.76 5.18
C PHE A 159 -0.66 -4.81 6.69
N THR A 160 -1.76 -5.44 7.09
CA THR A 160 -2.09 -5.62 8.52
C THR A 160 -1.04 -6.50 9.17
N GLU A 161 -0.58 -6.11 10.36
CA GLU A 161 0.27 -6.96 11.19
C GLU A 161 -0.40 -8.32 11.42
N PHE A 162 0.40 -9.36 11.50
CA PHE A 162 -0.07 -10.67 11.94
C PHE A 162 -0.50 -10.59 13.41
N VAL A 163 -1.79 -10.66 13.66
CA VAL A 163 -2.36 -10.57 15.01
C VAL A 163 -2.57 -11.96 15.59
N ASN A 164 -3.32 -12.82 14.88
CA ASN A 164 -3.61 -14.18 15.34
C ASN A 164 -2.92 -15.20 14.42
N PHE A 165 -2.53 -16.33 14.97
CA PHE A 165 -1.92 -17.41 14.20
C PHE A 165 -2.88 -18.07 13.20
N THR A 166 -4.18 -17.98 13.47
CA THR A 166 -5.26 -18.54 12.65
C THR A 166 -5.71 -17.60 11.54
N ASP A 167 -5.24 -16.35 11.54
CA ASP A 167 -5.60 -15.40 10.49
C ASP A 167 -5.12 -15.92 9.13
N THR A 168 -5.99 -15.82 8.13
CA THR A 168 -5.67 -16.22 6.76
C THR A 168 -5.23 -15.02 5.94
N VAL A 169 -4.18 -15.22 5.17
CA VAL A 169 -3.64 -14.18 4.31
C VAL A 169 -3.56 -14.70 2.88
N ALA A 170 -4.01 -13.88 1.94
CA ALA A 170 -3.88 -14.15 0.52
C ALA A 170 -2.64 -13.43 -0.02
N PHE A 171 -1.64 -14.20 -0.40
CA PHE A 171 -0.44 -13.69 -1.05
C PHE A 171 -0.31 -14.18 -2.48
N GLU A 172 0.26 -13.34 -3.35
CA GLU A 172 0.86 -13.83 -4.58
C GLU A 172 2.09 -14.70 -4.25
N PRO A 173 2.38 -15.72 -5.06
CA PRO A 173 3.50 -16.65 -4.77
C PRO A 173 4.84 -15.96 -4.53
N ALA A 174 5.14 -14.90 -5.26
CA ALA A 174 6.39 -14.14 -5.11
C ALA A 174 6.52 -13.44 -3.74
N TYR A 175 5.40 -12.97 -3.18
CA TYR A 175 5.40 -12.39 -1.83
C TYR A 175 5.58 -13.45 -0.76
N TYR A 176 4.94 -14.60 -0.96
CA TYR A 176 5.05 -15.72 -0.05
C TYR A 176 6.49 -16.22 0.05
N GLU A 177 7.13 -16.48 -1.09
CA GLU A 177 8.51 -16.92 -1.16
C GLU A 177 9.47 -15.91 -0.49
N ALA A 178 9.38 -14.63 -0.84
CA ALA A 178 10.20 -13.59 -0.24
C ALA A 178 9.98 -13.48 1.28
N LEU A 179 8.75 -13.72 1.75
CA LEU A 179 8.39 -13.66 3.17
C LEU A 179 9.03 -14.81 3.95
N ILE A 180 8.86 -16.06 3.50
CA ILE A 180 9.38 -17.24 4.23
C ILE A 180 10.91 -17.25 4.24
N TYR A 181 11.57 -17.02 3.10
CA TYR A 181 13.04 -17.01 3.04
C TYR A 181 13.64 -15.81 3.76
N GLY A 182 13.05 -14.63 3.62
CA GLY A 182 13.48 -13.45 4.36
C GLY A 182 13.31 -13.56 5.87
N LEU A 183 12.25 -14.24 6.31
CA LEU A 183 11.99 -14.53 7.72
C LEU A 183 12.95 -15.61 8.23
N ALA A 184 13.18 -16.68 7.47
CA ALA A 184 14.10 -17.75 7.83
C ALA A 184 15.53 -17.24 8.09
N VAL A 185 16.05 -16.36 7.22
CA VAL A 185 17.37 -15.72 7.42
C VAL A 185 17.44 -14.92 8.73
N ARG A 186 16.35 -14.27 9.14
CA ARG A 186 16.28 -13.51 10.40
C ARG A 186 16.18 -14.40 11.61
N LEU A 187 15.39 -15.47 11.51
CA LEU A 187 15.23 -16.45 12.58
C LEU A 187 16.50 -17.26 12.77
N PHE A 188 17.21 -17.62 11.69
CA PHE A 188 18.47 -18.35 11.76
C PHE A 188 19.48 -17.68 12.69
N ARG A 189 19.64 -16.36 12.58
CA ARG A 189 20.55 -15.59 13.45
C ARG A 189 20.14 -15.60 14.93
N ARG A 190 18.92 -15.98 15.24
CA ARG A 190 18.41 -16.03 16.60
C ARG A 190 18.52 -17.42 17.21
N TYR A 191 18.43 -18.47 16.38
CA TYR A 191 18.43 -19.87 16.83
C TYR A 191 19.76 -20.57 16.62
N ALA A 192 20.57 -20.09 15.69
CA ALA A 192 21.94 -20.58 15.52
C ALA A 192 22.91 -19.91 16.49
N ASP A 193 23.97 -20.61 16.83
CA ASP A 193 25.07 -20.03 17.60
C ASP A 193 25.67 -18.81 16.87
N ASP A 194 26.15 -17.82 17.62
CA ASP A 194 26.71 -16.56 17.08
C ASP A 194 27.86 -16.80 16.08
N GLN A 195 28.50 -17.96 16.13
CA GLN A 195 29.62 -18.36 15.24
C GLN A 195 29.15 -19.05 13.95
N THR A 196 27.86 -19.43 13.84
CA THR A 196 27.35 -20.15 12.67
C THR A 196 26.92 -19.17 11.61
N PRO A 197 27.56 -19.13 10.44
CA PRO A 197 27.12 -18.25 9.34
C PRO A 197 25.78 -18.75 8.78
N VAL A 198 24.97 -17.82 8.28
CA VAL A 198 23.74 -18.17 7.55
C VAL A 198 24.13 -19.03 6.34
N PRO A 199 23.45 -20.16 6.08
CA PRO A 199 23.70 -20.97 4.91
C PRO A 199 23.64 -20.12 3.62
N GLN A 200 24.64 -20.29 2.76
CA GLN A 200 24.79 -19.43 1.59
C GLN A 200 23.64 -19.57 0.61
N ASP A 201 23.10 -20.76 0.45
CA ASP A 201 21.93 -21.07 -0.36
C ASP A 201 20.70 -20.36 0.15
N LEU A 202 20.41 -20.40 1.47
CA LEU A 202 19.31 -19.69 2.10
C LEU A 202 19.43 -18.18 1.89
N ALA A 203 20.62 -17.63 2.07
CA ALA A 203 20.86 -16.20 1.89
C ALA A 203 20.71 -15.76 0.42
N LEU A 204 21.14 -16.58 -0.54
CA LEU A 204 20.98 -16.32 -1.98
C LEU A 204 19.52 -16.31 -2.38
N VAL A 205 18.75 -17.34 -2.02
CA VAL A 205 17.32 -17.43 -2.35
C VAL A 205 16.55 -16.26 -1.72
N ALA A 206 16.84 -15.91 -0.46
CA ALA A 206 16.24 -14.76 0.19
C ALA A 206 16.53 -13.42 -0.53
N ALA A 207 17.76 -13.26 -1.02
CA ALA A 207 18.15 -12.05 -1.76
C ALA A 207 17.50 -12.00 -3.15
N GLU A 208 17.43 -13.12 -3.84
CA GLU A 208 16.81 -13.23 -5.17
C GLU A 208 15.30 -13.02 -5.10
N SER A 209 14.61 -13.68 -4.19
CA SER A 209 13.16 -13.52 -4.00
C SER A 209 12.81 -12.07 -3.64
N LEU A 210 13.60 -11.40 -2.79
CA LEU A 210 13.43 -9.99 -2.48
C LEU A 210 13.68 -9.08 -3.70
N LYS A 211 14.66 -9.40 -4.55
CA LYS A 211 14.92 -8.69 -5.80
C LYS A 211 13.75 -8.83 -6.77
N ASN A 212 13.23 -10.05 -6.91
CA ASN A 212 12.05 -10.31 -7.74
C ASN A 212 10.84 -9.52 -7.25
N LEU A 213 10.61 -9.50 -5.94
CA LEU A 213 9.55 -8.70 -5.33
C LEU A 213 9.72 -7.20 -5.61
N LYS A 214 10.93 -6.65 -5.52
CA LYS A 214 11.22 -5.26 -5.88
C LYS A 214 10.92 -4.97 -7.34
N ASN A 215 11.27 -5.87 -8.24
CA ASN A 215 11.01 -5.72 -9.66
C ASN A 215 9.51 -5.75 -9.98
N LEU A 216 8.74 -6.60 -9.30
CA LEU A 216 7.27 -6.64 -9.44
C LEU A 216 6.60 -5.34 -8.95
N ASN A 217 7.17 -4.73 -7.91
CA ASN A 217 6.66 -3.47 -7.34
C ASN A 217 7.21 -2.22 -8.04
N ALA A 218 8.21 -2.36 -8.91
CA ALA A 218 8.71 -1.23 -9.67
C ALA A 218 7.60 -0.68 -10.58
N VAL A 219 7.21 0.57 -10.35
CA VAL A 219 6.30 1.29 -11.24
C VAL A 219 7.07 1.51 -12.55
N ARG A 220 6.71 0.77 -13.58
CA ARG A 220 7.17 1.09 -14.93
C ARG A 220 6.46 2.38 -15.34
N ILE A 221 7.11 3.50 -15.16
CA ILE A 221 6.71 4.74 -15.84
C ILE A 221 6.99 4.45 -17.31
N PRO A 222 5.95 4.38 -18.18
CA PRO A 222 6.23 4.28 -19.61
C PRO A 222 7.11 5.49 -19.92
N ALA A 223 8.30 5.26 -20.49
CA ALA A 223 9.09 6.33 -21.05
C ALA A 223 8.14 7.05 -22.00
N MET A 224 7.77 8.29 -21.70
CA MET A 224 7.16 9.14 -22.71
C MET A 224 8.20 9.21 -23.79
N MET A 225 7.92 8.55 -24.89
CA MET A 225 8.70 8.70 -26.11
C MET A 225 8.46 10.16 -26.47
N ASP A 226 9.45 11.01 -26.19
CA ASP A 226 9.54 12.32 -26.83
C ASP A 226 9.64 11.99 -28.32
N LEU A 227 8.51 12.01 -29.00
CA LEU A 227 8.48 11.92 -30.44
C LEU A 227 9.12 13.22 -30.95
N PRO A 228 10.34 13.18 -31.47
CA PRO A 228 10.92 14.38 -32.06
C PRO A 228 10.01 14.79 -33.21
N GLY A 229 9.30 15.90 -33.05
CA GLY A 229 8.45 16.48 -34.09
C GLY A 229 7.03 16.87 -33.71
N VAL A 230 6.51 16.57 -32.48
CA VAL A 230 5.16 17.00 -32.09
C VAL A 230 5.15 18.36 -31.35
N GLY A 231 6.30 18.97 -31.11
CA GLY A 231 6.46 20.29 -30.49
C GLY A 231 6.89 21.42 -31.42
N GLY A 232 7.09 21.16 -32.71
CA GLY A 232 7.37 22.19 -33.68
C GLY A 232 6.08 22.85 -34.15
N GLY A 233 5.64 23.91 -33.47
CA GLY A 233 4.59 24.74 -34.01
C GLY A 233 5.03 25.20 -35.43
N TYR A 234 4.24 24.81 -36.43
CA TYR A 234 4.41 25.32 -37.81
C TYR A 234 4.36 26.84 -37.77
N ASN A 235 5.52 27.46 -38.01
CA ASN A 235 5.62 28.90 -38.05
C ASN A 235 5.53 29.33 -39.51
N ALA A 236 4.32 29.67 -39.95
CA ALA A 236 4.02 30.11 -41.30
C ALA A 236 4.75 31.41 -41.71
N LEU A 237 5.47 32.08 -40.80
CA LEU A 237 6.18 33.32 -41.04
C LEU A 237 7.67 33.13 -41.41
N THR A 238 8.19 31.89 -41.28
CA THR A 238 9.61 31.61 -41.59
C THR A 238 9.81 30.72 -42.81
N ASP A 239 8.74 30.35 -43.50
CA ASP A 239 8.79 29.61 -44.77
C ASP A 239 8.91 30.58 -45.94
N SER A 240 10.13 31.06 -46.15
CA SER A 240 10.54 31.83 -47.34
C SER A 240 11.68 31.13 -48.06
#